data_59e58b263cee74bb2dfed066ba8f6e19
#
_entry.id   59e58b263cee74bb2dfed066ba8f6e19
#
_cell.length_a   1.000
_cell.length_b   1.000
_cell.length_c   1.000
_cell.angle_alpha   90.00
_cell.angle_beta   90.00
_cell.angle_gamma   90.00
#
_symmetry.space_group_name_H-M   'P 1'
#
loop_
_entity.id
_entity.type
_entity.pdbx_description
1 polymer ?
#
loop_
_entity_poly.entity_id
_entity_poly.type
_entity_poly.pdbx_seq_one_letter_code
_entity_poly.pdbx_strand_id
1 'polypeptide(L)'
;MADLLKYLPTTRKEMELRGWDEVDIVFFTGDAYIDHPSFGAAVLGRVLEAAGFKVAIVPQPDWHGDFRDFKKFGRPRLYFAVSAGSMDSMVNHYTAAKRKRSDDAYTPEGKAGARPDYCTITYCRILKQLYPDVPVIIGGIEASMRRLTHYDYWQDKLMPSILVGSGADILVYGMGEQAMTVIARRGVQHDIPQTAYLTSDASEIPADAIRLASHEDAVRDKRVHAENFRLIEIESNKINQTTLVQPVGKQFVVVNPSYPPLTTE
;
A
#
# COMPACT_ATOMS: atom_id res chain seq x y z
N MET A 1 22.42 10.95 -22.07
CA MET A 1 20.96 11.14 -22.23
C MET A 1 20.21 9.82 -22.48
N ALA A 2 20.66 8.98 -23.40
CA ALA A 2 19.97 7.69 -23.68
C ALA A 2 19.85 6.74 -22.47
N ASP A 3 20.80 6.75 -21.52
CA ASP A 3 20.76 5.88 -20.35
C ASP A 3 19.72 6.28 -19.32
N LEU A 4 19.38 7.56 -19.20
CA LEU A 4 18.36 8.03 -18.25
C LEU A 4 16.94 7.60 -18.65
N LEU A 5 16.70 7.37 -19.94
CA LEU A 5 15.40 6.92 -20.45
C LEU A 5 15.15 5.42 -20.26
N LYS A 6 16.15 4.67 -19.81
CA LYS A 6 15.98 3.24 -19.50
C LYS A 6 15.21 2.99 -18.19
N TYR A 7 15.26 3.94 -17.25
CA TYR A 7 14.68 3.79 -15.93
C TYR A 7 13.41 4.62 -15.80
N LEU A 8 12.51 4.25 -14.91
CA LEU A 8 11.33 5.07 -14.60
C LEU A 8 11.77 6.44 -14.05
N PRO A 9 11.13 7.54 -14.46
CA PRO A 9 11.53 8.86 -14.02
C PRO A 9 11.36 9.05 -12.52
N THR A 10 12.38 9.60 -11.88
CA THR A 10 12.37 9.98 -10.45
C THR A 10 12.45 11.48 -10.27
N THR A 11 12.71 12.22 -11.34
CA THR A 11 12.78 13.68 -11.39
C THR A 11 11.90 14.25 -12.50
N ARG A 12 11.46 15.50 -12.31
CA ARG A 12 10.69 16.21 -13.34
C ARG A 12 11.46 16.34 -14.65
N LYS A 13 12.76 16.54 -14.59
CA LYS A 13 13.63 16.60 -15.78
C LYS A 13 13.61 15.29 -16.58
N GLU A 14 13.63 14.14 -15.92
CA GLU A 14 13.53 12.84 -16.59
C GLU A 14 12.16 12.62 -17.22
N MET A 15 11.08 13.11 -16.60
CA MET A 15 9.74 13.13 -17.15
C MET A 15 9.68 13.99 -18.44
N GLU A 16 10.22 15.22 -18.38
CA GLU A 16 10.27 16.14 -19.51
C GLU A 16 11.12 15.60 -20.68
N LEU A 17 12.24 14.91 -20.40
CA LEU A 17 13.06 14.24 -21.41
C LEU A 17 12.33 13.10 -22.15
N ARG A 18 11.27 12.55 -21.55
CA ARG A 18 10.37 11.57 -22.18
C ARG A 18 9.27 12.24 -23.03
N GLY A 19 9.22 13.57 -23.06
CA GLY A 19 8.16 14.34 -23.70
C GLY A 19 6.82 14.26 -22.95
N TRP A 20 6.86 14.07 -21.63
CA TRP A 20 5.65 14.01 -20.81
C TRP A 20 5.44 15.33 -20.09
N ASP A 21 4.26 15.91 -20.24
CA ASP A 21 3.82 17.09 -19.48
C ASP A 21 3.20 16.71 -18.14
N GLU A 22 2.64 15.51 -18.08
CA GLU A 22 2.01 14.91 -16.89
C GLU A 22 2.29 13.40 -16.82
N VAL A 23 2.05 12.81 -15.66
CA VAL A 23 2.11 11.37 -15.42
C VAL A 23 0.73 10.82 -15.06
N ASP A 24 0.51 9.55 -15.37
CA ASP A 24 -0.72 8.85 -15.01
C ASP A 24 -0.71 8.43 -13.54
N ILE A 25 0.44 7.96 -13.08
CA ILE A 25 0.62 7.36 -11.76
C ILE A 25 1.92 7.88 -11.15
N VAL A 26 1.87 8.30 -9.90
CA VAL A 26 3.07 8.60 -9.10
C VAL A 26 3.18 7.60 -7.97
N PHE A 27 4.27 6.85 -7.95
CA PHE A 27 4.54 5.82 -6.97
C PHE A 27 5.48 6.33 -5.88
N PHE A 28 5.01 6.39 -4.63
CA PHE A 28 5.80 6.75 -3.45
C PHE A 28 6.29 5.48 -2.75
N THR A 29 7.59 5.39 -2.50
CA THR A 29 8.19 4.24 -1.82
C THR A 29 9.13 4.67 -0.69
N GLY A 30 9.11 3.91 0.40
CA GLY A 30 10.05 4.09 1.51
C GLY A 30 11.48 3.61 1.19
N ASP A 31 11.67 2.85 0.11
CA ASP A 31 13.00 2.41 -0.35
C ASP A 31 13.59 3.38 -1.36
N ALA A 32 14.91 3.40 -1.47
CA ALA A 32 15.59 3.95 -2.64
C ALA A 32 15.11 3.24 -3.92
N TYR A 33 15.08 3.96 -5.05
CA TYR A 33 14.72 3.34 -6.32
C TYR A 33 15.88 2.51 -6.87
N ILE A 34 15.63 1.22 -7.01
CA ILE A 34 16.49 0.26 -7.70
C ILE A 34 15.60 -0.48 -8.68
N ASP A 35 15.94 -0.39 -9.99
CA ASP A 35 15.18 -1.05 -11.05
C ASP A 35 15.54 -2.55 -11.11
N HIS A 36 15.00 -3.29 -10.14
CA HIS A 36 15.26 -4.72 -9.99
C HIS A 36 13.97 -5.44 -9.54
N PRO A 37 13.70 -6.66 -10.01
CA PRO A 37 12.47 -7.40 -9.71
C PRO A 37 12.26 -7.73 -8.21
N SER A 38 13.27 -7.60 -7.37
CA SER A 38 13.11 -7.72 -5.92
C SER A 38 12.45 -6.51 -5.24
N PHE A 39 12.26 -5.40 -5.98
CA PHE A 39 11.68 -4.16 -5.43
C PHE A 39 10.28 -3.94 -6.01
N GLY A 40 9.27 -3.98 -5.15
CA GLY A 40 7.86 -3.88 -5.57
C GLY A 40 7.54 -2.62 -6.37
N ALA A 41 8.11 -1.47 -6.03
CA ALA A 41 7.91 -0.23 -6.78
C ALA A 41 8.47 -0.32 -8.21
N ALA A 42 9.61 -0.98 -8.42
CA ALA A 42 10.17 -1.21 -9.74
C ALA A 42 9.31 -2.18 -10.55
N VAL A 43 8.94 -3.33 -9.97
CA VAL A 43 8.09 -4.32 -10.64
C VAL A 43 6.76 -3.71 -11.09
N LEU A 44 6.04 -3.09 -10.15
CA LEU A 44 4.73 -2.51 -10.44
C LEU A 44 4.84 -1.34 -11.43
N GLY A 45 5.87 -0.49 -11.27
CA GLY A 45 6.11 0.60 -12.21
C GLY A 45 6.37 0.09 -13.63
N ARG A 46 7.17 -0.98 -13.78
CA ARG A 46 7.46 -1.60 -15.10
C ARG A 46 6.24 -2.32 -15.70
N VAL A 47 5.45 -3.01 -14.89
CA VAL A 47 4.20 -3.64 -15.34
C VAL A 47 3.22 -2.58 -15.86
N LEU A 48 3.05 -1.48 -15.14
CA LEU A 48 2.18 -0.38 -15.54
C LEU A 48 2.72 0.37 -16.77
N GLU A 49 4.04 0.59 -16.85
CA GLU A 49 4.69 1.16 -18.05
C GLU A 49 4.47 0.27 -19.27
N ALA A 50 4.66 -1.04 -19.13
CA ALA A 50 4.40 -2.02 -20.22
C ALA A 50 2.90 -2.06 -20.62
N ALA A 51 2.00 -1.74 -19.69
CA ALA A 51 0.57 -1.59 -19.96
C ALA A 51 0.20 -0.24 -20.61
N GLY A 52 1.17 0.64 -20.88
CA GLY A 52 1.03 1.91 -21.60
C GLY A 52 0.81 3.13 -20.71
N PHE A 53 0.98 3.02 -19.38
CA PHE A 53 0.81 4.15 -18.46
C PHE A 53 2.14 4.91 -18.25
N LYS A 54 2.03 6.23 -18.08
CA LYS A 54 3.14 7.10 -17.70
C LYS A 54 3.33 7.04 -16.18
N VAL A 55 4.37 6.35 -15.73
CA VAL A 55 4.63 6.12 -14.30
C VAL A 55 5.89 6.86 -13.86
N ALA A 56 5.80 7.59 -12.76
CA ALA A 56 6.94 8.19 -12.07
C ALA A 56 7.10 7.61 -10.66
N ILE A 57 8.34 7.54 -10.17
CA ILE A 57 8.65 7.05 -8.82
C ILE A 57 9.23 8.19 -7.98
N VAL A 58 8.73 8.31 -6.76
CA VAL A 58 9.26 9.18 -5.71
C VAL A 58 9.84 8.28 -4.61
N PRO A 59 11.16 7.96 -4.69
CA PRO A 59 11.81 7.18 -3.66
C PRO A 59 12.12 8.06 -2.46
N GLN A 60 11.87 7.54 -1.27
CA GLN A 60 12.23 8.16 0.00
C GLN A 60 11.99 9.68 0.04
N PRO A 61 10.73 10.15 -0.18
CA PRO A 61 10.42 11.57 -0.16
C PRO A 61 10.73 12.18 1.20
N ASP A 62 11.24 13.40 1.20
CA ASP A 62 11.35 14.17 2.44
C ASP A 62 9.95 14.49 2.98
N TRP A 63 9.61 13.82 4.07
CA TRP A 63 8.32 13.91 4.74
C TRP A 63 8.27 15.01 5.80
N HIS A 64 9.33 15.83 5.88
CA HIS A 64 9.41 17.01 6.72
C HIS A 64 9.21 18.31 5.91
N GLY A 65 8.92 19.38 6.60
CA GLY A 65 8.91 20.73 6.02
C GLY A 65 7.80 20.98 5.01
N ASP A 66 8.17 21.45 3.82
CA ASP A 66 7.23 21.94 2.80
C ASP A 66 6.68 20.87 1.85
N PHE A 67 7.03 19.60 2.06
CA PHE A 67 6.61 18.46 1.23
C PHE A 67 6.92 18.62 -0.27
N ARG A 68 8.06 19.24 -0.63
CA ARG A 68 8.42 19.49 -2.02
C ARG A 68 8.52 18.23 -2.87
N ASP A 69 8.99 17.12 -2.29
CA ASP A 69 9.09 15.84 -2.98
C ASP A 69 7.73 15.24 -3.32
N PHE A 70 6.73 15.45 -2.46
CA PHE A 70 5.35 15.05 -2.73
C PHE A 70 4.68 15.85 -3.83
N LYS A 71 5.22 17.02 -4.18
CA LYS A 71 4.69 17.94 -5.18
C LYS A 71 5.47 17.90 -6.50
N LYS A 72 6.64 17.25 -6.55
CA LYS A 72 7.57 17.40 -7.68
C LYS A 72 7.03 16.98 -9.05
N PHE A 73 6.12 16.01 -9.09
CA PHE A 73 5.43 15.59 -10.32
C PHE A 73 4.05 16.23 -10.50
N GLY A 74 3.58 16.96 -9.50
CA GLY A 74 2.24 17.53 -9.48
C GLY A 74 1.15 16.46 -9.28
N ARG A 75 -0.06 16.78 -9.73
CA ARG A 75 -1.22 15.88 -9.69
C ARG A 75 -1.10 14.82 -10.78
N PRO A 76 -1.16 13.52 -10.48
CA PRO A 76 -1.25 12.49 -11.51
C PRO A 76 -2.63 12.47 -12.14
N ARG A 77 -2.73 11.96 -13.34
CA ARG A 77 -4.01 11.82 -14.05
C ARG A 77 -4.93 10.78 -13.44
N LEU A 78 -4.37 9.71 -12.85
CA LEU A 78 -5.13 8.59 -12.29
C LEU A 78 -5.07 8.53 -10.76
N TYR A 79 -3.91 8.23 -10.18
CA TYR A 79 -3.79 8.04 -8.74
C TYR A 79 -2.35 8.14 -8.23
N PHE A 80 -2.23 8.26 -6.91
CA PHE A 80 -1.00 8.02 -6.18
C PHE A 80 -0.95 6.57 -5.67
N ALA A 81 0.19 5.92 -5.79
CA ALA A 81 0.46 4.63 -5.17
C ALA A 81 1.49 4.79 -4.05
N VAL A 82 1.30 4.11 -2.92
CA VAL A 82 2.15 4.25 -1.73
C VAL A 82 2.52 2.88 -1.18
N SER A 83 3.82 2.69 -0.91
CA SER A 83 4.37 1.52 -0.24
C SER A 83 5.46 1.94 0.75
N ALA A 84 5.57 1.23 1.88
CA ALA A 84 6.69 1.42 2.81
C ALA A 84 8.03 0.92 2.24
N GLY A 85 8.00 0.20 1.12
CA GLY A 85 9.16 -0.45 0.52
C GLY A 85 9.12 -1.97 0.68
N SER A 86 10.28 -2.62 0.54
CA SER A 86 10.43 -4.08 0.61
C SER A 86 10.23 -4.65 2.01
N MET A 87 10.38 -3.81 3.04
CA MET A 87 10.11 -4.16 4.43
C MET A 87 9.06 -3.27 5.06
N ASP A 88 8.42 -3.80 6.10
CA ASP A 88 7.65 -3.00 7.04
C ASP A 88 8.55 -1.94 7.70
N SER A 89 8.08 -0.69 7.74
CA SER A 89 8.89 0.43 8.24
C SER A 89 9.32 0.25 9.70
N MET A 90 8.44 -0.28 10.55
CA MET A 90 8.74 -0.50 11.95
C MET A 90 9.75 -1.65 12.15
N VAL A 91 9.62 -2.73 11.36
CA VAL A 91 10.60 -3.84 11.36
C VAL A 91 11.96 -3.38 10.84
N ASN A 92 11.96 -2.49 9.86
CA ASN A 92 13.19 -1.92 9.31
C ASN A 92 13.89 -0.97 10.30
N HIS A 93 13.12 -0.16 11.04
CA HIS A 93 13.68 0.84 11.96
C HIS A 93 14.11 0.30 13.31
N TYR A 94 13.45 -0.77 13.77
CA TYR A 94 13.66 -1.24 15.14
C TYR A 94 14.06 -2.71 15.20
N THR A 95 14.87 -3.02 16.19
CA THR A 95 15.16 -4.41 16.59
C THR A 95 13.97 -5.01 17.35
N ALA A 96 14.00 -6.34 17.57
CA ALA A 96 13.00 -7.00 18.42
C ALA A 96 13.00 -6.46 19.87
N ALA A 97 14.09 -5.89 20.34
CA ALA A 97 14.18 -5.23 21.65
C ALA A 97 13.76 -3.74 21.60
N LYS A 98 13.06 -3.31 20.56
CA LYS A 98 12.59 -1.93 20.32
C LYS A 98 13.71 -0.87 20.29
N ARG A 99 14.94 -1.28 19.99
CA ARG A 99 16.06 -0.34 19.80
C ARG A 99 16.09 0.12 18.35
N LYS A 100 16.24 1.43 18.15
CA LYS A 100 16.39 1.99 16.80
C LYS A 100 17.68 1.46 16.16
N ARG A 101 17.57 1.04 14.88
CA ARG A 101 18.73 0.63 14.08
C ARG A 101 19.52 1.85 13.63
N SER A 102 20.82 1.69 13.47
CA SER A 102 21.74 2.72 12.96
C SER A 102 21.85 2.73 11.45
N ASP A 103 21.41 1.66 10.79
CA ASP A 103 21.53 1.43 9.36
C ASP A 103 20.20 1.01 8.73
N ASP A 104 20.04 1.30 7.44
CA ASP A 104 18.92 0.90 6.60
C ASP A 104 19.47 0.41 5.26
N ALA A 105 19.38 -0.91 5.00
CA ALA A 105 19.88 -1.53 3.79
C ALA A 105 19.18 -1.06 2.50
N TYR A 106 18.02 -0.42 2.63
CA TYR A 106 17.21 0.07 1.50
C TYR A 106 17.38 1.58 1.25
N THR A 107 18.34 2.18 1.92
CA THR A 107 18.66 3.61 1.79
C THR A 107 20.06 3.79 1.21
N PRO A 108 20.33 4.81 0.38
CA PRO A 108 21.66 5.10 -0.12
C PRO A 108 22.66 5.24 1.05
N GLU A 109 23.84 4.65 0.89
CA GLU A 109 24.90 4.64 1.91
C GLU A 109 24.50 3.96 3.23
N GLY A 110 23.37 3.23 3.27
CA GLY A 110 22.90 2.54 4.47
C GLY A 110 22.38 3.48 5.58
N LYS A 111 22.09 4.73 5.28
CA LYS A 111 21.70 5.73 6.31
C LYS A 111 20.28 5.49 6.82
N ALA A 112 20.13 5.23 8.11
CA ALA A 112 18.82 5.12 8.76
C ALA A 112 18.12 6.49 8.86
N GLY A 113 16.77 6.47 8.83
CA GLY A 113 15.93 7.65 9.09
C GLY A 113 15.42 8.38 7.84
N ALA A 114 15.67 7.87 6.63
CA ALA A 114 15.14 8.46 5.41
C ALA A 114 13.60 8.24 5.28
N ARG A 115 13.07 7.13 5.79
CA ARG A 115 11.62 6.88 5.85
C ARG A 115 11.06 7.19 7.24
N PRO A 116 9.78 7.57 7.38
CA PRO A 116 9.12 7.72 8.68
C PRO A 116 8.75 6.37 9.29
N ASP A 117 8.48 6.37 10.59
CA ASP A 117 7.72 5.31 11.24
C ASP A 117 6.30 5.25 10.64
N TYR A 118 5.73 4.05 10.49
CA TYR A 118 4.44 3.85 9.82
C TYR A 118 4.38 4.55 8.46
N CYS A 119 5.37 4.28 7.65
CA CYS A 119 5.68 4.98 6.40
C CYS A 119 4.46 5.11 5.48
N THR A 120 3.73 4.01 5.26
CA THR A 120 2.53 4.00 4.41
C THR A 120 1.46 4.98 4.90
N ILE A 121 1.20 5.01 6.21
CA ILE A 121 0.22 5.94 6.82
C ILE A 121 0.68 7.38 6.64
N THR A 122 1.94 7.64 6.94
CA THR A 122 2.51 9.01 6.90
C THR A 122 2.47 9.57 5.49
N TYR A 123 2.93 8.81 4.49
CA TYR A 123 2.92 9.26 3.10
C TYR A 123 1.50 9.46 2.57
N CYS A 124 0.59 8.51 2.88
CA CYS A 124 -0.79 8.62 2.44
C CYS A 124 -1.47 9.88 3.02
N ARG A 125 -1.30 10.17 4.31
CA ARG A 125 -1.87 11.37 4.95
C ARG A 125 -1.36 12.67 4.32
N ILE A 126 -0.06 12.75 4.03
CA ILE A 126 0.52 13.91 3.33
C ILE A 126 -0.12 14.08 1.95
N LEU A 127 -0.25 13.00 1.19
CA LEU A 127 -0.87 13.04 -0.13
C LEU A 127 -2.34 13.46 -0.06
N LYS A 128 -3.11 12.92 0.89
CA LYS A 128 -4.52 13.31 1.10
C LYS A 128 -4.68 14.76 1.56
N GLN A 129 -3.71 15.27 2.32
CA GLN A 129 -3.69 16.68 2.68
C GLN A 129 -3.41 17.60 1.47
N LEU A 130 -2.48 17.22 0.60
CA LEU A 130 -2.07 18.01 -0.57
C LEU A 130 -3.05 17.87 -1.75
N TYR A 131 -3.64 16.69 -1.92
CA TYR A 131 -4.48 16.31 -3.06
C TYR A 131 -5.69 15.49 -2.58
N PRO A 132 -6.66 16.12 -1.89
CA PRO A 132 -7.75 15.38 -1.21
C PRO A 132 -8.67 14.63 -2.17
N ASP A 133 -8.75 15.06 -3.42
CA ASP A 133 -9.60 14.52 -4.48
C ASP A 133 -8.90 13.51 -5.40
N VAL A 134 -7.59 13.29 -5.21
CA VAL A 134 -6.86 12.27 -5.96
C VAL A 134 -6.88 10.95 -5.20
N PRO A 135 -7.24 9.83 -5.86
CA PRO A 135 -7.17 8.53 -5.22
C PRO A 135 -5.77 8.18 -4.75
N VAL A 136 -5.67 7.59 -3.55
CA VAL A 136 -4.42 7.04 -3.00
C VAL A 136 -4.59 5.55 -2.78
N ILE A 137 -3.76 4.76 -3.45
CA ILE A 137 -3.72 3.31 -3.35
C ILE A 137 -2.53 2.93 -2.49
N ILE A 138 -2.76 2.15 -1.45
CA ILE A 138 -1.69 1.65 -0.59
C ILE A 138 -1.44 0.17 -0.85
N GLY A 139 -0.20 -0.27 -0.67
CA GLY A 139 0.18 -1.67 -0.88
C GLY A 139 1.53 -2.02 -0.27
N GLY A 140 2.06 -3.17 -0.67
CA GLY A 140 3.29 -3.74 -0.12
C GLY A 140 3.06 -4.45 1.22
N ILE A 141 4.16 -4.95 1.81
CA ILE A 141 4.11 -5.80 3.01
C ILE A 141 3.44 -5.10 4.21
N GLU A 142 3.79 -3.84 4.46
CA GLU A 142 3.26 -3.07 5.59
C GLU A 142 1.74 -2.93 5.51
N ALA A 143 1.21 -2.54 4.36
CA ALA A 143 -0.22 -2.42 4.15
C ALA A 143 -0.92 -3.79 4.17
N SER A 144 -0.34 -4.80 3.52
CA SER A 144 -0.91 -6.15 3.45
C SER A 144 -1.09 -6.79 4.82
N MET A 145 -0.10 -6.66 5.71
CA MET A 145 -0.15 -7.19 7.06
C MET A 145 -1.12 -6.44 7.98
N ARG A 146 -1.41 -5.18 7.67
CA ARG A 146 -2.28 -4.30 8.46
C ARG A 146 -3.65 -4.07 7.83
N ARG A 147 -4.07 -4.90 6.86
CA ARG A 147 -5.36 -4.72 6.17
C ARG A 147 -6.60 -4.94 7.04
N LEU A 148 -6.46 -5.69 8.12
CA LEU A 148 -7.48 -5.95 9.14
C LEU A 148 -6.97 -5.52 10.52
N THR A 149 -7.77 -5.75 11.57
CA THR A 149 -7.30 -5.58 12.96
C THR A 149 -6.06 -6.43 13.20
N HIS A 150 -5.01 -5.80 13.69
CA HIS A 150 -3.70 -6.42 13.88
C HIS A 150 -3.07 -5.98 15.20
N TYR A 151 -2.20 -6.84 15.75
CA TYR A 151 -1.39 -6.48 16.91
C TYR A 151 -0.17 -5.66 16.48
N ASP A 152 -0.08 -4.44 17.00
CA ASP A 152 1.10 -3.59 16.83
C ASP A 152 2.07 -3.82 17.98
N TYR A 153 3.18 -4.47 17.66
CA TYR A 153 4.21 -4.85 18.64
C TYR A 153 4.85 -3.63 19.32
N TRP A 154 5.04 -2.54 18.59
CA TRP A 154 5.73 -1.35 19.12
C TRP A 154 4.84 -0.54 20.05
N GLN A 155 3.54 -0.44 19.76
CA GLN A 155 2.54 0.22 20.58
C GLN A 155 1.94 -0.71 21.66
N ASP A 156 2.21 -2.02 21.59
CA ASP A 156 1.68 -3.06 22.47
C ASP A 156 0.15 -3.05 22.55
N LYS A 157 -0.51 -2.95 21.40
CA LYS A 157 -1.98 -2.94 21.34
C LYS A 157 -2.51 -3.42 19.99
N LEU A 158 -3.79 -3.78 19.96
CA LEU A 158 -4.51 -4.02 18.72
C LEU A 158 -4.83 -2.69 18.05
N MET A 159 -4.48 -2.60 16.78
CA MET A 159 -4.76 -1.46 15.91
C MET A 159 -5.83 -1.86 14.88
N PRO A 160 -6.70 -0.91 14.46
CA PRO A 160 -7.63 -1.16 13.38
C PRO A 160 -6.89 -1.29 12.04
N SER A 161 -7.63 -1.63 10.98
CA SER A 161 -7.09 -1.64 9.63
C SER A 161 -6.31 -0.36 9.31
N ILE A 162 -5.19 -0.51 8.58
CA ILE A 162 -4.39 0.62 8.09
C ILE A 162 -5.21 1.60 7.24
N LEU A 163 -6.27 1.14 6.59
CA LEU A 163 -7.20 1.99 5.82
C LEU A 163 -7.84 3.07 6.71
N VAL A 164 -8.22 2.72 7.94
CA VAL A 164 -8.79 3.70 8.91
C VAL A 164 -7.77 4.78 9.25
N GLY A 165 -6.51 4.36 9.45
CA GLY A 165 -5.45 5.27 9.88
C GLY A 165 -4.86 6.13 8.75
N SER A 166 -4.82 5.61 7.53
CA SER A 166 -4.20 6.27 6.39
C SER A 166 -5.14 7.21 5.63
N GLY A 167 -6.43 6.88 5.58
CA GLY A 167 -7.40 7.54 4.70
C GLY A 167 -7.20 7.20 3.23
N ALA A 168 -6.52 6.09 2.92
CA ALA A 168 -6.40 5.57 1.56
C ALA A 168 -7.75 5.11 1.00
N ASP A 169 -7.91 5.22 -0.32
CA ASP A 169 -9.15 4.84 -1.00
C ASP A 169 -9.27 3.33 -1.19
N ILE A 170 -8.15 2.66 -1.43
CA ILE A 170 -8.09 1.20 -1.57
C ILE A 170 -6.71 0.67 -1.20
N LEU A 171 -6.66 -0.57 -0.73
CA LEU A 171 -5.44 -1.30 -0.41
C LEU A 171 -5.32 -2.49 -1.36
N VAL A 172 -4.15 -2.65 -1.98
CA VAL A 172 -3.79 -3.83 -2.77
C VAL A 172 -2.84 -4.69 -1.92
N TYR A 173 -3.20 -5.93 -1.65
CA TYR A 173 -2.39 -6.83 -0.82
C TYR A 173 -1.71 -7.93 -1.65
N GLY A 174 -0.64 -8.49 -1.12
CA GLY A 174 0.14 -9.53 -1.80
C GLY A 174 0.85 -9.03 -3.06
N MET A 175 0.84 -9.83 -4.12
CA MET A 175 1.47 -9.49 -5.41
C MET A 175 0.51 -8.64 -6.24
N GLY A 176 0.78 -7.34 -6.35
CA GLY A 176 -0.17 -6.34 -6.81
C GLY A 176 -0.29 -6.14 -8.33
N GLU A 177 0.44 -6.88 -9.17
CA GLU A 177 0.59 -6.61 -10.60
C GLU A 177 -0.75 -6.59 -11.36
N GLN A 178 -1.59 -7.60 -11.11
CA GLN A 178 -2.91 -7.70 -11.76
C GLN A 178 -3.86 -6.61 -11.23
N ALA A 179 -3.99 -6.50 -9.90
CA ALA A 179 -4.88 -5.53 -9.28
C ALA A 179 -4.53 -4.09 -9.69
N MET A 180 -3.25 -3.70 -9.63
CA MET A 180 -2.79 -2.37 -10.01
C MET A 180 -3.06 -2.07 -11.49
N THR A 181 -2.89 -3.04 -12.37
CA THR A 181 -3.20 -2.89 -13.80
C THR A 181 -4.70 -2.70 -14.05
N VAL A 182 -5.54 -3.45 -13.34
CA VAL A 182 -7.00 -3.31 -13.42
C VAL A 182 -7.44 -1.95 -12.89
N ILE A 183 -6.90 -1.52 -11.74
CA ILE A 183 -7.19 -0.20 -11.17
C ILE A 183 -6.78 0.93 -12.14
N ALA A 184 -5.61 0.81 -12.78
CA ALA A 184 -5.15 1.81 -13.74
C ALA A 184 -6.08 1.94 -14.97
N ARG A 185 -6.71 0.85 -15.39
CA ARG A 185 -7.64 0.82 -16.53
C ARG A 185 -9.06 1.21 -16.18
N ARG A 186 -9.57 0.80 -15.01
CA ARG A 186 -10.98 0.94 -14.61
C ARG A 186 -11.23 2.04 -13.57
N GLY A 187 -10.19 2.59 -12.97
CA GLY A 187 -10.28 3.39 -11.75
C GLY A 187 -10.43 2.52 -10.50
N VAL A 188 -10.51 3.17 -9.34
CA VAL A 188 -10.76 2.50 -8.06
C VAL A 188 -12.19 1.96 -8.04
N GLN A 189 -12.32 0.65 -7.92
CA GLN A 189 -13.59 -0.07 -7.84
C GLN A 189 -13.52 -1.09 -6.70
N HIS A 190 -14.64 -1.34 -6.02
CA HIS A 190 -14.72 -2.24 -4.87
C HIS A 190 -14.81 -3.72 -5.24
N ASP A 191 -15.06 -4.04 -6.54
CA ASP A 191 -15.16 -5.42 -7.06
C ASP A 191 -13.82 -6.03 -7.51
N ILE A 192 -12.72 -5.31 -7.36
CA ILE A 192 -11.40 -5.76 -7.83
C ILE A 192 -10.85 -6.81 -6.85
N PRO A 193 -10.49 -8.02 -7.32
CA PRO A 193 -9.84 -9.02 -6.48
C PRO A 193 -8.51 -8.52 -5.88
N GLN A 194 -8.11 -9.13 -4.77
CA GLN A 194 -6.83 -8.84 -4.09
C GLN A 194 -6.75 -7.41 -3.57
N THR A 195 -7.91 -6.82 -3.25
CA THR A 195 -8.00 -5.49 -2.65
C THR A 195 -8.72 -5.51 -1.31
N ALA A 196 -8.53 -4.45 -0.54
CA ALA A 196 -9.34 -4.16 0.64
C ALA A 196 -9.75 -2.69 0.63
N TYR A 197 -10.94 -2.39 1.14
CA TYR A 197 -11.50 -1.05 1.17
C TYR A 197 -12.36 -0.83 2.42
N LEU A 198 -12.66 0.44 2.69
CA LEU A 198 -13.62 0.85 3.71
C LEU A 198 -14.94 1.24 3.08
N THR A 199 -16.04 0.77 3.65
CA THR A 199 -17.38 1.23 3.30
C THR A 199 -18.25 1.41 4.54
N SER A 200 -19.18 2.35 4.49
CA SER A 200 -20.29 2.47 5.43
C SER A 200 -21.61 1.91 4.87
N ASP A 201 -21.61 1.51 3.60
CA ASP A 201 -22.75 0.94 2.93
C ASP A 201 -22.75 -0.59 3.04
N ALA A 202 -23.68 -1.12 3.85
CA ALA A 202 -23.82 -2.56 4.03
C ALA A 202 -24.27 -3.30 2.75
N SER A 203 -24.82 -2.60 1.75
CA SER A 203 -25.23 -3.19 0.48
C SER A 203 -24.04 -3.56 -0.43
N GLU A 204 -22.86 -2.97 -0.19
CA GLU A 204 -21.61 -3.32 -0.87
C GLU A 204 -20.98 -4.62 -0.37
N ILE A 205 -21.50 -5.18 0.75
CA ILE A 205 -20.95 -6.39 1.35
C ILE A 205 -21.60 -7.61 0.69
N PRO A 206 -20.83 -8.53 0.09
CA PRO A 206 -21.37 -9.77 -0.45
C PRO A 206 -22.14 -10.58 0.61
N ALA A 207 -23.26 -11.18 0.21
CA ALA A 207 -24.12 -11.93 1.14
C ALA A 207 -23.43 -13.17 1.74
N ASP A 208 -22.49 -13.76 1.01
CA ASP A 208 -21.69 -14.92 1.39
C ASP A 208 -20.39 -14.55 2.13
N ALA A 209 -20.13 -13.25 2.36
CA ALA A 209 -18.93 -12.80 3.05
C ALA A 209 -18.81 -13.38 4.45
N ILE A 210 -17.61 -13.84 4.80
CA ILE A 210 -17.28 -14.29 6.16
C ILE A 210 -17.15 -13.06 7.06
N ARG A 211 -18.02 -12.98 8.06
CA ARG A 211 -18.03 -11.88 9.03
C ARG A 211 -17.13 -12.18 10.20
N LEU A 212 -16.08 -11.38 10.34
CA LEU A 212 -15.22 -11.34 11.51
C LEU A 212 -15.91 -10.54 12.63
N ALA A 213 -15.55 -10.83 13.87
CA ALA A 213 -15.94 -9.96 14.99
C ALA A 213 -15.30 -8.57 14.81
N SER A 214 -15.98 -7.57 15.37
CA SER A 214 -15.54 -6.17 15.22
C SER A 214 -14.16 -5.90 15.81
N HIS A 215 -13.54 -4.81 15.36
CA HIS A 215 -12.29 -4.32 15.96
C HIS A 215 -12.46 -4.11 17.47
N GLU A 216 -13.56 -3.50 17.88
CA GLU A 216 -13.88 -3.17 19.27
C GLU A 216 -14.03 -4.43 20.14
N ASP A 217 -14.67 -5.47 19.61
CA ASP A 217 -14.80 -6.75 20.33
C ASP A 217 -13.44 -7.46 20.43
N ALA A 218 -12.64 -7.43 19.38
CA ALA A 218 -11.29 -7.98 19.40
C ALA A 218 -10.38 -7.27 20.42
N VAL A 219 -10.54 -5.95 20.58
CA VAL A 219 -9.80 -5.18 21.60
C VAL A 219 -10.25 -5.54 23.02
N ARG A 220 -11.54 -5.84 23.23
CA ARG A 220 -12.09 -6.21 24.56
C ARG A 220 -11.69 -7.61 25.00
N ASP A 221 -11.63 -8.56 24.05
CA ASP A 221 -11.34 -9.96 24.35
C ASP A 221 -10.32 -10.55 23.37
N LYS A 222 -9.16 -10.94 23.91
CA LYS A 222 -8.09 -11.59 23.14
C LYS A 222 -8.52 -12.89 22.45
N ARG A 223 -9.52 -13.60 23.00
CA ARG A 223 -10.07 -14.83 22.40
C ARG A 223 -10.81 -14.51 21.10
N VAL A 224 -11.54 -13.39 21.08
CA VAL A 224 -12.22 -12.89 19.88
C VAL A 224 -11.19 -12.55 18.79
N HIS A 225 -10.08 -11.89 19.17
CA HIS A 225 -9.00 -11.63 18.24
C HIS A 225 -8.36 -12.91 17.69
N ALA A 226 -8.13 -13.90 18.57
CA ALA A 226 -7.58 -15.20 18.16
C ALA A 226 -8.52 -15.95 17.21
N GLU A 227 -9.84 -15.86 17.42
CA GLU A 227 -10.83 -16.47 16.52
C GLU A 227 -10.87 -15.77 15.17
N ASN A 228 -10.84 -14.44 15.14
CA ASN A 228 -10.71 -13.69 13.89
C ASN A 228 -9.46 -14.13 13.11
N PHE A 229 -8.31 -14.24 13.80
CA PHE A 229 -7.07 -14.70 13.19
C PHE A 229 -7.20 -16.12 12.61
N ARG A 230 -7.83 -17.06 13.34
CA ARG A 230 -8.10 -18.41 12.86
C ARG A 230 -8.94 -18.41 11.58
N LEU A 231 -9.98 -17.61 11.52
CA LEU A 231 -10.84 -17.49 10.32
C LEU A 231 -10.06 -16.90 9.14
N ILE A 232 -9.24 -15.87 9.37
CA ILE A 232 -8.38 -15.25 8.34
C ILE A 232 -7.39 -16.27 7.79
N GLU A 233 -6.73 -17.06 8.66
CA GLU A 233 -5.77 -18.09 8.25
C GLU A 233 -6.43 -19.22 7.44
N ILE A 234 -7.58 -19.70 7.89
CA ILE A 234 -8.34 -20.72 7.16
C ILE A 234 -8.69 -20.22 5.77
N GLU A 235 -9.17 -18.98 5.66
CA GLU A 235 -9.59 -18.42 4.38
C GLU A 235 -8.41 -18.15 3.45
N SER A 236 -7.32 -17.62 4.00
CA SER A 236 -6.10 -17.30 3.23
C SER A 236 -5.42 -18.54 2.62
N ASN A 237 -5.65 -19.71 3.17
CA ASN A 237 -5.10 -20.99 2.69
C ASN A 237 -5.99 -21.70 1.65
N LYS A 238 -7.16 -21.16 1.32
CA LYS A 238 -8.03 -21.71 0.27
C LYS A 238 -7.62 -21.23 -1.11
N ILE A 239 -7.79 -22.09 -2.12
CA ILE A 239 -7.65 -21.69 -3.53
C ILE A 239 -8.81 -20.76 -3.92
N ASN A 240 -10.04 -21.12 -3.55
CA ASN A 240 -11.23 -20.31 -3.75
C ASN A 240 -11.57 -19.61 -2.43
N GLN A 241 -11.03 -18.42 -2.26
CA GLN A 241 -11.25 -17.60 -1.09
C GLN A 241 -12.61 -16.90 -1.16
N THR A 242 -13.15 -16.60 0.01
CA THR A 242 -14.38 -15.81 0.18
C THR A 242 -14.01 -14.43 0.73
N THR A 243 -14.82 -13.42 0.43
CA THR A 243 -14.65 -12.07 0.98
C THR A 243 -14.70 -12.12 2.51
N LEU A 244 -13.75 -11.43 3.16
CA LEU A 244 -13.76 -11.21 4.61
C LEU A 244 -14.29 -9.83 4.91
N VAL A 245 -15.08 -9.70 5.97
CA VAL A 245 -15.63 -8.41 6.42
C VAL A 245 -15.41 -8.25 7.91
N GLN A 246 -14.81 -7.13 8.30
CA GLN A 246 -14.63 -6.76 9.70
C GLN A 246 -15.27 -5.41 10.01
N PRO A 247 -16.22 -5.32 10.93
CA PRO A 247 -16.75 -4.04 11.42
C PRO A 247 -15.67 -3.24 12.19
N VAL A 248 -15.65 -1.94 11.99
CA VAL A 248 -14.78 -0.99 12.68
C VAL A 248 -15.51 0.34 12.84
N GLY A 249 -15.87 0.72 14.06
CA GLY A 249 -16.72 1.89 14.31
C GLY A 249 -18.06 1.80 13.56
N LYS A 250 -18.30 2.75 12.67
CA LYS A 250 -19.51 2.81 11.81
C LYS A 250 -19.27 2.29 10.39
N GLN A 251 -18.12 1.73 10.13
CA GLN A 251 -17.69 1.27 8.81
C GLN A 251 -17.37 -0.22 8.83
N PHE A 252 -17.13 -0.74 7.65
CA PHE A 252 -16.69 -2.11 7.42
C PHE A 252 -15.39 -2.08 6.62
N VAL A 253 -14.42 -2.86 7.05
CA VAL A 253 -13.28 -3.25 6.22
C VAL A 253 -13.71 -4.47 5.43
N VAL A 254 -13.72 -4.37 4.12
CA VAL A 254 -14.01 -5.47 3.20
C VAL A 254 -12.70 -5.89 2.54
N VAL A 255 -12.39 -7.19 2.58
CA VAL A 255 -11.21 -7.77 1.95
C VAL A 255 -11.67 -8.75 0.89
N ASN A 256 -11.48 -8.40 -0.37
CA ASN A 256 -11.81 -9.24 -1.51
C ASN A 256 -10.88 -10.46 -1.60
N PRO A 257 -11.31 -11.56 -2.19
CA PRO A 257 -10.46 -12.72 -2.46
C PRO A 257 -9.23 -12.36 -3.28
N SER A 258 -8.13 -13.11 -3.14
CA SER A 258 -6.98 -12.97 -4.03
C SER A 258 -7.30 -13.46 -5.45
N TYR A 259 -6.49 -13.02 -6.41
CA TYR A 259 -6.51 -13.66 -7.73
C TYR A 259 -6.15 -15.15 -7.61
N PRO A 260 -6.68 -16.00 -8.50
CA PRO A 260 -6.22 -17.38 -8.60
C PRO A 260 -4.70 -17.43 -8.84
N PRO A 261 -4.02 -18.51 -8.41
CA PRO A 261 -2.62 -18.72 -8.78
C PRO A 261 -2.41 -18.61 -10.29
N LEU A 262 -1.27 -18.03 -10.68
CA LEU A 262 -0.89 -17.97 -12.10
C LEU A 262 -0.73 -19.38 -12.65
N THR A 263 -1.21 -19.59 -13.87
CA THR A 263 -0.95 -20.83 -14.62
C THR A 263 0.49 -20.82 -15.16
N THR A 264 0.97 -22.01 -15.50
CA THR A 264 2.31 -22.18 -16.10
C THR A 264 2.32 -21.90 -17.61
N GLU A 265 1.20 -21.48 -18.19
CA GLU A 265 1.06 -21.14 -19.61
C GLU A 265 1.27 -19.64 -19.87
#